data_3348c0d15964cc8db286d387cf615d44
#
_entry.id   3348c0d15964cc8db286d387cf615d44
#
_cell.length_a   1.000
_cell.length_b   1.000
_cell.length_c   1.000
_cell.angle_alpha   90.00
_cell.angle_beta   90.00
_cell.angle_gamma   90.00
#
_symmetry.space_group_name_H-M   'P 1'
#
loop_
_entity.id
_entity.type
_entity.pdbx_description
1 polymer ?
#
loop_
_entity_poly.entity_id
_entity_poly.type
_entity_poly.pdbx_seq_one_letter_code
_entity_poly.pdbx_strand_id
1 'polypeptide(L)'
;FSIGFNSAIDETKDAAETARLLGTNHHEIHVTPDDFERLPRVVWQMDRPVGDALIIAFDRLAANCSKDFKVVLGGEGADEIFAGYGRFEFSPLHRVRSLVPHRLVPSSLPLPLNQKWSRALRFLAAGDEERAHLILNSFLQPRQYVNLFRPDIPIESHPGPEVVTVSDETRSTFRDPLDLKLSVEFTSRLADGILFSIDKTSMAHSLEVRMPYLDRDMVDFAHRLPSRYKVRGRDMKVVLAPLARELPPEVARRRKKGLHVPPRTYRSELFRSFYRETILETSLVSGLFDHERLERWVGKRMDRSDARASELWPLCNFCLWWNNFIDGSTRV
;
A
#
# COMPACT_ATOMS: atom_id res chain seq x y z
N PHE A 1 -18.22 1.08 -11.63
CA PHE A 1 -17.07 0.23 -12.01
C PHE A 1 -16.46 -0.40 -10.76
N SER A 2 -16.09 -1.68 -10.83
CA SER A 2 -15.29 -2.36 -9.83
C SER A 2 -14.19 -3.18 -10.48
N ILE A 3 -13.12 -3.44 -9.74
CA ILE A 3 -11.98 -4.21 -10.23
C ILE A 3 -11.61 -5.32 -9.26
N GLY A 4 -11.22 -6.47 -9.79
CA GLY A 4 -10.75 -7.63 -9.04
C GLY A 4 -9.69 -8.43 -9.80
N PHE A 5 -9.26 -9.52 -9.20
CA PHE A 5 -8.22 -10.41 -9.71
C PHE A 5 -8.73 -11.84 -9.95
N ASN A 6 -10.03 -12.03 -10.11
CA ASN A 6 -10.68 -13.35 -10.16
C ASN A 6 -10.38 -14.23 -8.92
N SER A 7 -10.37 -13.62 -7.76
CA SER A 7 -9.99 -14.24 -6.50
C SER A 7 -11.19 -14.38 -5.55
N ALA A 8 -11.16 -15.39 -4.68
CA ALA A 8 -12.17 -15.57 -3.64
C ALA A 8 -12.20 -14.41 -2.61
N ILE A 9 -11.14 -13.61 -2.55
CA ILE A 9 -11.04 -12.45 -1.67
C ILE A 9 -11.48 -11.14 -2.36
N ASP A 10 -11.80 -11.17 -3.66
CA ASP A 10 -12.26 -10.00 -4.40
C ASP A 10 -13.58 -9.45 -3.87
N GLU A 11 -13.75 -8.16 -4.01
CA GLU A 11 -14.97 -7.44 -3.63
C GLU A 11 -15.97 -7.30 -4.80
N THR A 12 -15.64 -7.81 -5.99
CA THR A 12 -16.45 -7.61 -7.21
C THR A 12 -17.86 -8.18 -7.07
N LYS A 13 -18.03 -9.34 -6.44
CA LYS A 13 -19.35 -9.92 -6.16
C LYS A 13 -20.18 -9.05 -5.21
N ASP A 14 -19.51 -8.53 -4.17
CA ASP A 14 -20.15 -7.63 -3.22
C ASP A 14 -20.52 -6.29 -3.88
N ALA A 15 -19.69 -5.82 -4.81
CA ALA A 15 -19.95 -4.62 -5.61
C ALA A 15 -21.12 -4.83 -6.58
N ALA A 16 -21.17 -5.97 -7.27
CA ALA A 16 -22.28 -6.33 -8.16
C ALA A 16 -23.63 -6.40 -7.43
N GLU A 17 -23.64 -7.02 -6.25
CA GLU A 17 -24.86 -7.05 -5.41
C GLU A 17 -25.25 -5.66 -4.92
N THR A 18 -24.30 -4.84 -4.51
CA THR A 18 -24.55 -3.44 -4.12
C THR A 18 -25.17 -2.68 -5.29
N ALA A 19 -24.60 -2.78 -6.47
CA ALA A 19 -25.10 -2.13 -7.66
C ALA A 19 -26.55 -2.56 -8.00
N ARG A 20 -26.82 -3.86 -7.89
CA ARG A 20 -28.17 -4.40 -8.09
C ARG A 20 -29.18 -3.82 -7.08
N LEU A 21 -28.80 -3.74 -5.80
CA LEU A 21 -29.66 -3.21 -4.74
C LEU A 21 -29.92 -1.71 -4.89
N LEU A 22 -28.92 -0.97 -5.40
CA LEU A 22 -29.01 0.47 -5.63
C LEU A 22 -29.56 0.83 -7.02
N GLY A 23 -29.79 -0.16 -7.89
CA GLY A 23 -30.29 0.06 -9.26
C GLY A 23 -29.30 0.77 -10.17
N THR A 24 -27.98 0.62 -9.92
CA THR A 24 -26.93 1.23 -10.74
C THR A 24 -26.46 0.30 -11.86
N ASN A 25 -25.95 0.88 -12.95
CA ASN A 25 -25.31 0.13 -14.02
C ASN A 25 -23.88 -0.24 -13.60
N HIS A 26 -23.59 -1.53 -13.45
CA HIS A 26 -22.32 -2.02 -12.92
C HIS A 26 -21.45 -2.65 -14.00
N HIS A 27 -20.19 -2.21 -14.04
CA HIS A 27 -19.15 -2.77 -14.90
C HIS A 27 -18.08 -3.41 -14.06
N GLU A 28 -17.95 -4.73 -14.18
CA GLU A 28 -16.93 -5.51 -13.48
C GLU A 28 -15.70 -5.72 -14.36
N ILE A 29 -14.53 -5.39 -13.84
CA ILE A 29 -13.24 -5.47 -14.54
C ILE A 29 -12.34 -6.43 -13.79
N HIS A 30 -11.59 -7.25 -14.51
CA HIS A 30 -10.64 -8.18 -13.93
C HIS A 30 -9.22 -7.93 -14.45
N VAL A 31 -8.27 -7.93 -13.52
CA VAL A 31 -6.85 -7.99 -13.82
C VAL A 31 -6.47 -9.44 -14.09
N THR A 32 -5.83 -9.65 -15.21
CA THR A 32 -5.32 -10.97 -15.64
C THR A 32 -3.78 -10.99 -15.57
N PRO A 33 -3.15 -12.17 -15.63
CA PRO A 33 -1.68 -12.24 -15.72
C PRO A 33 -1.10 -11.44 -16.89
N ASP A 34 -1.79 -11.39 -18.03
CA ASP A 34 -1.35 -10.69 -19.23
C ASP A 34 -1.28 -9.15 -19.04
N ASP A 35 -2.07 -8.61 -18.11
CA ASP A 35 -1.98 -7.18 -17.78
C ASP A 35 -0.61 -6.79 -17.22
N PHE A 36 0.15 -7.76 -16.68
CA PHE A 36 1.50 -7.50 -16.14
C PHE A 36 2.53 -7.21 -17.24
N GLU A 37 2.29 -7.59 -18.48
CA GLU A 37 3.14 -7.21 -19.63
C GLU A 37 3.12 -5.69 -19.83
N ARG A 38 2.11 -4.99 -19.33
CA ARG A 38 1.99 -3.54 -19.38
C ARG A 38 2.78 -2.82 -18.30
N LEU A 39 3.33 -3.55 -17.31
CA LEU A 39 4.03 -2.95 -16.17
C LEU A 39 5.15 -2.00 -16.56
N PRO A 40 6.03 -2.29 -17.55
CA PRO A 40 7.08 -1.33 -17.94
C PRO A 40 6.50 0.05 -18.29
N ARG A 41 5.40 0.07 -19.07
CA ARG A 41 4.71 1.30 -19.44
C ARG A 41 4.03 1.97 -18.23
N VAL A 42 3.36 1.20 -17.37
CA VAL A 42 2.71 1.75 -16.18
C VAL A 42 3.74 2.35 -15.23
N VAL A 43 4.91 1.70 -15.05
CA VAL A 43 6.01 2.24 -14.24
C VAL A 43 6.60 3.50 -14.87
N TRP A 44 6.70 3.56 -16.20
CA TRP A 44 7.09 4.79 -16.89
C TRP A 44 6.13 5.95 -16.61
N GLN A 45 4.82 5.70 -16.64
CA GLN A 45 3.80 6.70 -16.30
C GLN A 45 3.90 7.22 -14.86
N MET A 46 4.46 6.41 -13.95
CA MET A 46 4.63 6.79 -12.54
C MET A 46 5.77 7.79 -12.31
N ASP A 47 6.71 7.97 -13.22
CA ASP A 47 7.93 8.79 -13.10
C ASP A 47 8.87 8.40 -11.95
N ARG A 48 8.43 7.60 -11.00
CA ARG A 48 9.19 7.15 -9.84
C ARG A 48 8.83 5.70 -9.46
N PRO A 49 9.72 5.00 -8.73
CA PRO A 49 9.37 3.69 -8.19
C PRO A 49 8.19 3.77 -7.21
N VAL A 50 7.24 2.85 -7.33
CA VAL A 50 6.05 2.76 -6.49
C VAL A 50 5.99 1.42 -5.76
N GLY A 51 5.87 1.46 -4.44
CA GLY A 51 5.87 0.26 -3.61
C GLY A 51 4.57 -0.55 -3.65
N ASP A 52 3.50 -0.05 -4.26
CA ASP A 52 2.20 -0.72 -4.33
C ASP A 52 1.98 -1.35 -5.73
N ALA A 53 1.73 -2.66 -5.77
CA ALA A 53 1.47 -3.39 -7.00
C ALA A 53 0.07 -3.14 -7.58
N LEU A 54 -0.79 -2.42 -6.87
CA LEU A 54 -2.14 -2.07 -7.34
C LEU A 54 -2.14 -1.07 -8.51
N ILE A 55 -1.00 -0.48 -8.85
CA ILE A 55 -0.90 0.43 -10.01
C ILE A 55 -1.42 -0.23 -11.30
N ILE A 56 -1.23 -1.55 -11.48
CA ILE A 56 -1.75 -2.25 -12.64
C ILE A 56 -3.29 -2.32 -12.63
N ALA A 57 -3.88 -2.47 -11.44
CA ALA A 57 -5.33 -2.47 -11.29
C ALA A 57 -5.90 -1.07 -11.56
N PHE A 58 -5.25 -0.02 -11.05
CA PHE A 58 -5.67 1.36 -11.29
C PHE A 58 -5.56 1.73 -12.78
N ASP A 59 -4.47 1.36 -13.45
CA ASP A 59 -4.31 1.54 -14.90
C ASP A 59 -5.43 0.83 -15.68
N ARG A 60 -5.71 -0.43 -15.34
CA ARG A 60 -6.75 -1.22 -16.00
C ARG A 60 -8.15 -0.65 -15.78
N LEU A 61 -8.44 -0.19 -14.56
CA LEU A 61 -9.69 0.47 -14.21
C LEU A 61 -9.87 1.77 -15.01
N ALA A 62 -8.84 2.62 -14.99
CA ALA A 62 -8.85 3.89 -15.71
C ALA A 62 -9.02 3.72 -17.22
N ALA A 63 -8.30 2.76 -17.83
CA ALA A 63 -8.41 2.41 -19.23
C ALA A 63 -9.83 2.00 -19.66
N ASN A 64 -10.60 1.40 -18.75
CA ASN A 64 -11.98 1.02 -19.02
C ASN A 64 -12.95 2.17 -18.77
N CYS A 65 -12.83 2.88 -17.66
CA CYS A 65 -13.69 4.03 -17.35
C CYS A 65 -13.58 5.14 -18.38
N SER A 66 -12.38 5.41 -18.90
CA SER A 66 -12.12 6.50 -19.87
C SER A 66 -12.81 6.33 -21.21
N LYS A 67 -13.29 5.13 -21.53
CA LYS A 67 -14.06 4.86 -22.77
C LYS A 67 -15.40 5.61 -22.78
N ASP A 68 -16.02 5.70 -21.61
CA ASP A 68 -17.37 6.22 -21.46
C ASP A 68 -17.41 7.55 -20.69
N PHE A 69 -16.39 7.84 -19.86
CA PHE A 69 -16.39 8.98 -18.95
C PHE A 69 -15.08 9.78 -19.03
N LYS A 70 -15.19 11.08 -18.76
CA LYS A 70 -14.03 11.99 -18.58
C LYS A 70 -13.75 12.27 -17.13
N VAL A 71 -14.77 12.15 -16.28
CA VAL A 71 -14.69 12.38 -14.84
C VAL A 71 -15.41 11.26 -14.12
N VAL A 72 -14.82 10.71 -13.08
CA VAL A 72 -15.41 9.71 -12.19
C VAL A 72 -15.18 10.07 -10.73
N LEU A 73 -16.01 9.50 -9.86
CA LEU A 73 -15.83 9.63 -8.42
C LEU A 73 -15.15 8.39 -7.84
N GLY A 74 -14.14 8.63 -6.96
CA GLY A 74 -13.46 7.59 -6.20
C GLY A 74 -13.82 7.65 -4.71
N GLY A 75 -13.71 6.53 -4.03
CA GLY A 75 -14.03 6.41 -2.60
C GLY A 75 -12.86 6.60 -1.64
N GLU A 76 -11.69 6.98 -2.14
CA GLU A 76 -10.47 7.11 -1.35
C GLU A 76 -10.55 8.30 -0.37
N GLY A 77 -9.77 8.22 0.69
CA GLY A 77 -9.70 9.24 1.73
C GLY A 77 -10.57 8.96 2.95
N ALA A 78 -11.67 8.23 2.82
CA ALA A 78 -12.57 7.93 3.94
C ALA A 78 -11.89 7.15 5.08
N ASP A 79 -10.95 6.27 4.74
CA ASP A 79 -10.19 5.48 5.72
C ASP A 79 -9.17 6.34 6.47
N GLU A 80 -8.58 7.30 5.78
CA GLU A 80 -7.53 8.18 6.31
C GLU A 80 -8.11 9.26 7.22
N ILE A 81 -9.26 9.84 6.87
CA ILE A 81 -9.84 10.92 7.67
C ILE A 81 -10.76 10.42 8.79
N PHE A 82 -11.37 9.22 8.66
CA PHE A 82 -12.29 8.65 9.64
C PHE A 82 -11.78 7.36 10.30
N ALA A 83 -10.50 7.05 10.19
CA ALA A 83 -9.84 5.91 10.83
C ALA A 83 -10.44 4.55 10.43
N GLY A 84 -10.52 4.26 9.13
CA GLY A 84 -11.12 3.03 8.61
C GLY A 84 -10.20 1.82 8.56
N TYR A 85 -8.92 1.92 8.89
CA TYR A 85 -7.99 0.81 8.86
C TYR A 85 -7.88 0.11 10.21
N GLY A 86 -7.88 -1.23 10.21
CA GLY A 86 -7.75 -2.04 11.43
C GLY A 86 -6.46 -1.76 12.24
N ARG A 87 -5.45 -1.14 11.63
CA ARG A 87 -4.24 -0.68 12.34
C ARG A 87 -4.50 0.49 13.28
N PHE A 88 -5.62 1.19 13.16
CA PHE A 88 -6.05 2.22 14.10
C PHE A 88 -6.80 1.64 15.31
N GLU A 89 -7.24 0.38 15.27
CA GLU A 89 -7.75 -0.30 16.43
C GLU A 89 -6.72 -0.31 17.57
N PHE A 90 -7.21 -0.28 18.81
CA PHE A 90 -6.37 -0.56 19.96
C PHE A 90 -5.90 -2.01 19.91
N SER A 91 -4.88 -2.27 19.13
CA SER A 91 -4.20 -3.55 19.12
C SER A 91 -3.68 -3.85 20.54
N PRO A 92 -3.75 -5.10 21.02
CA PRO A 92 -3.08 -5.50 22.25
C PRO A 92 -1.60 -5.10 22.29
N LEU A 93 -0.95 -5.03 21.14
CA LEU A 93 0.43 -4.55 21.01
C LEU A 93 0.59 -3.07 21.42
N HIS A 94 -0.36 -2.20 21.15
CA HIS A 94 -0.30 -0.79 21.59
C HIS A 94 -0.36 -0.69 23.12
N ARG A 95 -1.20 -1.53 23.77
CA ARG A 95 -1.25 -1.59 25.23
C ARG A 95 0.07 -2.10 25.84
N VAL A 96 0.62 -3.16 25.25
CA VAL A 96 1.93 -3.69 25.68
C VAL A 96 3.02 -2.62 25.50
N ARG A 97 3.02 -1.92 24.37
CA ARG A 97 3.99 -0.87 24.08
C ARG A 97 3.94 0.27 25.11
N SER A 98 2.74 0.69 25.55
CA SER A 98 2.60 1.75 26.56
C SER A 98 3.10 1.34 27.94
N LEU A 99 3.21 0.04 28.23
CA LEU A 99 3.66 -0.51 29.51
C LEU A 99 5.16 -0.87 29.52
N VAL A 100 5.77 -1.04 28.34
CA VAL A 100 7.18 -1.47 28.22
C VAL A 100 8.04 -0.30 27.74
N PRO A 101 9.06 0.12 28.52
CA PRO A 101 9.99 1.14 28.07
C PRO A 101 10.69 0.71 26.79
N HIS A 102 10.51 1.46 25.71
CA HIS A 102 11.07 1.14 24.38
C HIS A 102 12.57 0.90 24.39
N ARG A 103 13.30 1.58 25.29
CA ARG A 103 14.76 1.44 25.47
C ARG A 103 15.19 0.04 25.94
N LEU A 104 14.29 -0.72 26.55
CA LEU A 104 14.54 -2.09 27.01
C LEU A 104 14.20 -3.15 25.95
N VAL A 105 13.57 -2.76 24.86
CA VAL A 105 13.20 -3.69 23.78
C VAL A 105 14.27 -3.65 22.70
N PRO A 106 14.97 -4.76 22.43
CA PRO A 106 15.93 -4.81 21.34
C PRO A 106 15.21 -4.68 20.00
N SER A 107 15.66 -3.77 19.16
CA SER A 107 15.09 -3.56 17.81
C SER A 107 15.31 -4.76 16.87
N SER A 108 16.23 -5.64 17.22
CA SER A 108 16.52 -6.90 16.53
C SER A 108 17.05 -7.95 17.51
N LEU A 109 16.62 -9.17 17.30
CA LEU A 109 17.20 -10.33 17.96
C LEU A 109 18.08 -11.11 16.97
N PRO A 110 19.18 -11.74 17.43
CA PRO A 110 20.03 -12.58 16.57
C PRO A 110 19.36 -13.89 16.14
N LEU A 111 18.09 -14.08 16.47
CA LEU A 111 17.29 -15.24 16.13
C LEU A 111 16.62 -15.07 14.77
N PRO A 112 16.41 -16.15 14.00
CA PRO A 112 15.70 -16.11 12.71
C PRO A 112 14.19 -15.94 12.96
N LEU A 113 13.78 -14.76 13.38
CA LEU A 113 12.38 -14.43 13.56
C LEU A 113 11.67 -14.34 12.20
N ASN A 114 10.44 -14.83 12.16
CA ASN A 114 9.61 -14.57 11.00
C ASN A 114 9.27 -13.06 10.91
N GLN A 115 8.85 -12.62 9.72
CA GLN A 115 8.60 -11.21 9.42
C GLN A 115 7.60 -10.55 10.39
N LYS A 116 6.58 -11.30 10.84
CA LYS A 116 5.56 -10.81 11.76
C LYS A 116 6.15 -10.47 13.13
N TRP A 117 6.96 -11.36 13.69
CA TRP A 117 7.61 -11.14 14.98
C TRP A 117 8.70 -10.08 14.93
N SER A 118 9.48 -10.04 13.85
CA SER A 118 10.47 -8.98 13.64
C SER A 118 9.80 -7.59 13.56
N ARG A 119 8.66 -7.49 12.87
CA ARG A 119 7.87 -6.26 12.81
C ARG A 119 7.30 -5.88 14.18
N ALA A 120 6.78 -6.86 14.94
CA ALA A 120 6.26 -6.64 16.28
C ALA A 120 7.34 -6.12 17.25
N LEU A 121 8.56 -6.67 17.21
CA LEU A 121 9.68 -6.18 18.02
C LEU A 121 10.08 -4.75 17.66
N ARG A 122 10.22 -4.45 16.37
CA ARG A 122 10.52 -3.09 15.93
C ARG A 122 9.45 -2.09 16.33
N PHE A 123 8.19 -2.50 16.25
CA PHE A 123 7.06 -1.70 16.73
C PHE A 123 7.15 -1.39 18.22
N LEU A 124 7.47 -2.40 19.05
CA LEU A 124 7.64 -2.21 20.50
C LEU A 124 8.88 -1.38 20.83
N ALA A 125 9.95 -1.49 20.04
CA ALA A 125 11.20 -0.75 20.21
C ALA A 125 11.14 0.69 19.66
N ALA A 126 10.08 1.07 18.95
CA ALA A 126 9.95 2.42 18.39
C ALA A 126 9.86 3.47 19.50
N GLY A 127 10.64 4.56 19.36
CA GLY A 127 10.73 5.61 20.39
C GLY A 127 9.47 6.47 20.49
N ASP A 128 8.72 6.58 19.40
CA ASP A 128 7.51 7.39 19.29
C ASP A 128 6.37 6.64 18.56
N GLU A 129 5.16 7.19 18.63
CA GLU A 129 3.96 6.58 18.06
C GLU A 129 3.95 6.64 16.53
N GLU A 130 4.51 7.68 15.94
CA GLU A 130 4.54 7.86 14.49
C GLU A 130 5.45 6.81 13.85
N ARG A 131 6.66 6.65 14.40
CA ARG A 131 7.60 5.63 13.96
C ARG A 131 7.02 4.23 14.13
N ALA A 132 6.35 3.96 15.26
CA ALA A 132 5.65 2.71 15.49
C ALA A 132 4.58 2.46 14.41
N HIS A 133 3.80 3.49 14.08
CA HIS A 133 2.77 3.42 13.06
C HIS A 133 3.36 3.15 11.66
N LEU A 134 4.42 3.85 11.29
CA LEU A 134 5.12 3.63 10.02
C LEU A 134 5.71 2.22 9.90
N ILE A 135 6.24 1.66 10.99
CA ILE A 135 6.74 0.28 11.03
C ILE A 135 5.63 -0.73 10.73
N LEU A 136 4.41 -0.51 11.25
CA LEU A 136 3.27 -1.39 10.96
C LEU A 136 2.84 -1.35 9.49
N ASN A 137 3.05 -0.22 8.82
CA ASN A 137 2.70 0.00 7.42
C ASN A 137 3.81 -0.40 6.44
N SER A 138 5.03 -0.62 6.92
CA SER A 138 6.15 -0.98 6.07
C SER A 138 6.03 -2.41 5.55
N PHE A 139 5.99 -2.56 4.23
CA PHE A 139 6.04 -3.87 3.55
C PHE A 139 7.44 -4.47 3.59
N LEU A 140 8.48 -3.63 3.67
CA LEU A 140 9.87 -4.02 3.51
C LEU A 140 10.66 -3.83 4.80
N GLN A 141 11.61 -4.74 5.03
CA GLN A 141 12.61 -4.58 6.08
C GLN A 141 13.94 -4.17 5.43
N PRO A 142 14.48 -2.99 5.76
CA PRO A 142 15.72 -2.47 5.17
C PRO A 142 16.86 -3.48 5.18
N ARG A 143 17.04 -4.22 6.27
CA ARG A 143 18.11 -5.23 6.41
C ARG A 143 18.04 -6.37 5.39
N GLN A 144 16.87 -6.64 4.82
CA GLN A 144 16.73 -7.72 3.82
C GLN A 144 17.35 -7.33 2.48
N TYR A 145 17.40 -6.04 2.18
CA TYR A 145 17.95 -5.51 0.93
C TYR A 145 19.41 -5.09 1.07
N VAL A 146 19.82 -4.57 2.23
CA VAL A 146 21.21 -4.16 2.48
C VAL A 146 22.20 -5.30 2.17
N ASN A 147 21.82 -6.53 2.51
CA ASN A 147 22.66 -7.71 2.23
C ASN A 147 22.70 -8.12 0.75
N LEU A 148 21.90 -7.50 -0.11
CA LEU A 148 21.90 -7.78 -1.55
C LEU A 148 22.93 -6.92 -2.30
N PHE A 149 23.34 -5.81 -1.71
CA PHE A 149 24.31 -4.91 -2.33
C PHE A 149 25.72 -5.51 -2.28
N ARG A 150 26.52 -5.09 -3.19
CA ARG A 150 27.97 -5.41 -3.23
C ARG A 150 28.65 -4.83 -2.00
N PRO A 151 29.66 -5.51 -1.43
CA PRO A 151 30.35 -5.05 -0.22
C PRO A 151 31.09 -3.72 -0.37
N ASP A 152 31.45 -3.35 -1.61
CA ASP A 152 32.14 -2.11 -1.94
C ASP A 152 31.21 -0.89 -2.10
N ILE A 153 29.92 -1.10 -2.08
CA ILE A 153 28.94 -0.01 -2.13
C ILE A 153 28.71 0.53 -0.71
N PRO A 154 29.04 1.80 -0.45
CA PRO A 154 28.77 2.42 0.84
C PRO A 154 27.27 2.62 1.00
N ILE A 155 26.61 1.70 1.70
CA ILE A 155 25.23 1.86 2.07
C ILE A 155 25.21 2.51 3.44
N GLU A 156 24.91 3.78 3.47
CA GLU A 156 24.49 4.38 4.71
C GLU A 156 23.23 3.63 5.15
N SER A 157 23.29 3.03 6.33
CA SER A 157 22.17 2.32 6.91
C SER A 157 21.07 3.35 7.23
N HIS A 158 20.32 3.74 6.20
CA HIS A 158 19.10 4.49 6.45
C HIS A 158 18.18 3.64 7.31
N PRO A 159 17.79 4.13 8.47
CA PRO A 159 17.09 3.36 9.48
C PRO A 159 15.65 2.96 9.11
N GLY A 160 15.27 3.03 7.85
CA GLY A 160 13.97 2.59 7.34
C GLY A 160 12.94 3.72 7.30
N PRO A 161 11.69 3.54 7.72
CA PRO A 161 10.60 4.51 7.54
C PRO A 161 10.78 5.85 8.28
N GLU A 162 11.99 6.18 8.68
CA GLU A 162 12.37 7.46 9.29
C GLU A 162 12.30 8.64 8.32
N VAL A 163 12.03 8.37 7.05
CA VAL A 163 11.89 9.41 6.02
C VAL A 163 10.63 10.28 6.24
N VAL A 164 9.63 9.79 6.96
CA VAL A 164 8.48 10.63 7.33
C VAL A 164 8.79 11.32 8.66
N THR A 165 9.42 12.48 8.56
CA THR A 165 9.67 13.34 9.72
C THR A 165 8.39 14.14 9.99
N VAL A 166 7.73 13.83 11.08
CA VAL A 166 6.64 14.67 11.58
C VAL A 166 7.28 15.87 12.29
N SER A 167 6.98 17.09 11.85
CA SER A 167 7.53 18.30 12.47
C SER A 167 7.04 18.44 13.91
N ASP A 168 7.85 19.10 14.76
CA ASP A 168 7.46 19.38 16.14
C ASP A 168 6.19 20.25 16.19
N GLU A 169 5.97 21.11 15.21
CA GLU A 169 4.75 21.89 15.04
C GLU A 169 3.53 20.96 14.84
N THR A 170 3.64 19.98 13.95
CA THR A 170 2.56 18.99 13.74
C THR A 170 2.30 18.20 15.03
N ARG A 171 3.35 17.77 15.74
CA ARG A 171 3.22 17.06 17.03
C ARG A 171 2.51 17.89 18.08
N SER A 172 2.84 19.17 18.18
CA SER A 172 2.22 20.09 19.14
C SER A 172 0.77 20.40 18.84
N THR A 173 0.37 20.31 17.56
CA THR A 173 -1.00 20.57 17.10
C THR A 173 -1.94 19.45 17.49
N PHE A 174 -1.50 18.19 17.39
CA PHE A 174 -2.33 17.01 17.66
C PHE A 174 -2.11 16.49 19.08
N ARG A 175 -3.08 16.71 19.97
CA ARG A 175 -3.05 16.18 21.34
C ARG A 175 -3.48 14.72 21.44
N ASP A 176 -4.35 14.27 20.52
CA ASP A 176 -4.83 12.88 20.47
C ASP A 176 -3.89 12.03 19.60
N PRO A 177 -3.36 10.91 20.12
CA PRO A 177 -2.49 10.02 19.35
C PRO A 177 -3.12 9.45 18.07
N LEU A 178 -4.45 9.31 18.02
CA LEU A 178 -5.15 8.88 16.81
C LEU A 178 -5.09 9.96 15.72
N ASP A 179 -5.35 11.20 16.09
CA ASP A 179 -5.33 12.32 15.13
C ASP A 179 -3.93 12.53 14.54
N LEU A 180 -2.88 12.37 15.36
CA LEU A 180 -1.51 12.39 14.86
C LEU A 180 -1.24 11.27 13.85
N LYS A 181 -1.69 10.04 14.14
CA LYS A 181 -1.56 8.90 13.21
C LYS A 181 -2.31 9.13 11.91
N LEU A 182 -3.52 9.68 11.98
CA LEU A 182 -4.30 10.03 10.80
C LEU A 182 -3.61 11.11 9.98
N SER A 183 -3.01 12.12 10.62
CA SER A 183 -2.24 13.16 9.94
C SER A 183 -1.04 12.55 9.20
N VAL A 184 -0.30 11.63 9.82
CA VAL A 184 0.81 10.92 9.18
C VAL A 184 0.34 10.11 7.96
N GLU A 185 -0.75 9.36 8.07
CA GLU A 185 -1.32 8.61 6.95
C GLU A 185 -1.77 9.53 5.82
N PHE A 186 -2.42 10.63 6.16
CA PHE A 186 -2.95 11.60 5.22
C PHE A 186 -1.84 12.27 4.41
N THR A 187 -0.76 12.71 5.07
CA THR A 187 0.33 13.44 4.43
C THR A 187 1.38 12.54 3.76
N SER A 188 1.41 11.25 4.08
CA SER A 188 2.38 10.31 3.52
C SER A 188 1.72 9.30 2.59
N ARG A 189 1.16 8.22 3.16
CA ARG A 189 0.64 7.10 2.38
C ARG A 189 -0.50 7.49 1.44
N LEU A 190 -1.43 8.34 1.89
CA LEU A 190 -2.52 8.79 1.03
C LEU A 190 -1.98 9.68 -0.09
N ALA A 191 -1.28 10.75 0.25
CA ALA A 191 -0.80 11.73 -0.73
C ALA A 191 0.23 11.13 -1.69
N ASP A 192 1.33 10.57 -1.14
CA ASP A 192 2.48 10.11 -1.92
C ASP A 192 2.32 8.68 -2.49
N GLY A 193 1.39 7.91 -1.98
CA GLY A 193 1.15 6.54 -2.42
C GLY A 193 -0.14 6.42 -3.23
N ILE A 194 -1.28 6.49 -2.56
CA ILE A 194 -2.58 6.15 -3.14
C ILE A 194 -3.01 7.18 -4.20
N LEU A 195 -3.09 8.46 -3.81
CA LEU A 195 -3.57 9.52 -4.71
C LEU A 195 -2.60 9.73 -5.88
N PHE A 196 -1.30 9.71 -5.61
CA PHE A 196 -0.29 9.78 -6.65
C PHE A 196 -0.47 8.65 -7.69
N SER A 197 -0.68 7.42 -7.23
CA SER A 197 -0.85 6.27 -8.13
C SER A 197 -2.13 6.37 -8.94
N ILE A 198 -3.23 6.78 -8.31
CA ILE A 198 -4.52 6.95 -9.00
C ILE A 198 -4.42 8.07 -10.02
N ASP A 199 -3.87 9.22 -9.65
CA ASP A 199 -3.73 10.37 -10.55
C ASP A 199 -2.90 10.01 -11.77
N LYS A 200 -1.70 9.46 -11.59
CA LYS A 200 -0.82 9.09 -12.69
C LYS A 200 -1.45 8.06 -13.63
N THR A 201 -2.07 7.01 -13.09
CA THR A 201 -2.70 5.98 -13.92
C THR A 201 -3.95 6.49 -14.62
N SER A 202 -4.78 7.29 -13.96
CA SER A 202 -6.00 7.81 -14.56
C SER A 202 -5.72 8.90 -15.60
N MET A 203 -4.79 9.81 -15.31
CA MET A 203 -4.40 10.86 -16.25
C MET A 203 -3.69 10.31 -17.50
N ALA A 204 -2.99 9.17 -17.39
CA ALA A 204 -2.47 8.46 -18.56
C ALA A 204 -3.57 8.03 -19.55
N HIS A 205 -4.81 7.93 -19.10
CA HIS A 205 -6.00 7.64 -19.89
C HIS A 205 -6.91 8.85 -20.06
N SER A 206 -6.46 10.07 -19.71
CA SER A 206 -7.26 11.30 -19.78
C SER A 206 -8.57 11.21 -18.99
N LEU A 207 -8.53 10.55 -17.84
CA LEU A 207 -9.63 10.37 -16.90
C LEU A 207 -9.36 11.15 -15.62
N GLU A 208 -10.22 12.07 -15.25
CA GLU A 208 -10.16 12.79 -13.98
C GLU A 208 -10.89 11.98 -12.89
N VAL A 209 -10.20 11.67 -11.78
CA VAL A 209 -10.82 11.01 -10.63
C VAL A 209 -10.95 12.00 -9.48
N ARG A 210 -12.17 12.27 -9.05
CA ARG A 210 -12.48 13.16 -7.93
C ARG A 210 -12.79 12.35 -6.68
N MET A 211 -12.29 12.81 -5.54
CA MET A 211 -12.41 12.13 -4.24
C MET A 211 -13.30 12.96 -3.30
N PRO A 212 -14.61 12.70 -3.19
CA PRO A 212 -15.52 13.52 -2.36
C PRO A 212 -15.13 13.58 -0.88
N TYR A 213 -14.51 12.49 -0.36
CA TYR A 213 -14.02 12.48 1.02
C TYR A 213 -12.81 13.39 1.25
N LEU A 214 -12.13 13.82 0.19
CA LEU A 214 -10.98 14.70 0.25
C LEU A 214 -11.33 16.16 -0.11
N ASP A 215 -12.61 16.46 -0.23
CA ASP A 215 -13.07 17.83 -0.28
C ASP A 215 -12.61 18.58 0.98
N ARG A 216 -12.22 19.85 0.80
CA ARG A 216 -11.63 20.67 1.87
C ARG A 216 -12.53 20.73 3.11
N ASP A 217 -13.83 20.96 2.92
CA ASP A 217 -14.77 21.10 4.03
C ASP A 217 -14.94 19.78 4.77
N MET A 218 -14.91 18.65 4.03
CA MET A 218 -14.96 17.31 4.61
C MET A 218 -13.69 16.99 5.42
N VAL A 219 -12.52 17.33 4.90
CA VAL A 219 -11.24 17.16 5.58
C VAL A 219 -11.18 18.01 6.85
N ASP A 220 -11.56 19.30 6.75
CA ASP A 220 -11.60 20.21 7.90
C ASP A 220 -12.59 19.72 8.98
N PHE A 221 -13.75 19.24 8.57
CA PHE A 221 -14.72 18.63 9.49
C PHE A 221 -14.10 17.41 10.18
N ALA A 222 -13.53 16.49 9.42
CA ALA A 222 -12.97 15.25 9.96
C ALA A 222 -11.81 15.51 10.93
N HIS A 223 -10.95 16.50 10.66
CA HIS A 223 -9.85 16.85 11.58
C HIS A 223 -10.35 17.46 12.90
N ARG A 224 -11.46 18.20 12.88
CA ARG A 224 -12.05 18.77 14.09
C ARG A 224 -12.88 17.75 14.88
N LEU A 225 -13.21 16.60 14.28
CA LEU A 225 -14.04 15.58 14.90
C LEU A 225 -13.26 14.84 15.99
N PRO A 226 -13.74 14.81 17.25
CA PRO A 226 -13.08 14.05 18.30
C PRO A 226 -12.94 12.56 17.96
N SER A 227 -11.83 11.95 18.35
CA SER A 227 -11.46 10.56 18.03
C SER A 227 -12.52 9.52 18.36
N ARG A 228 -13.35 9.74 19.41
CA ARG A 228 -14.47 8.86 19.79
C ARG A 228 -15.55 8.71 18.70
N TYR A 229 -15.64 9.66 17.78
CA TYR A 229 -16.52 9.59 16.61
C TYR A 229 -15.88 8.95 15.40
N LYS A 230 -14.57 8.75 15.42
CA LYS A 230 -13.80 8.04 14.39
C LYS A 230 -13.68 6.56 14.75
N VAL A 231 -13.24 6.28 16.00
CA VAL A 231 -13.04 4.91 16.50
C VAL A 231 -13.65 4.77 17.89
N ARG A 232 -14.40 3.68 18.10
CA ARG A 232 -14.96 3.32 19.43
C ARG A 232 -14.81 1.81 19.64
N GLY A 233 -13.84 1.42 20.43
CA GLY A 233 -13.48 0.01 20.64
C GLY A 233 -12.99 -0.63 19.33
N ARG A 234 -13.77 -1.53 18.76
CA ARG A 234 -13.50 -2.16 17.47
C ARG A 234 -14.23 -1.54 16.29
N ASP A 235 -15.14 -0.61 16.59
CA ASP A 235 -15.91 0.06 15.55
C ASP A 235 -15.09 1.20 14.98
N MET A 236 -14.90 1.17 13.67
CA MET A 236 -14.19 2.18 12.87
C MET A 236 -15.20 3.02 12.08
N LYS A 237 -14.79 4.22 11.66
CA LYS A 237 -15.66 5.14 10.90
C LYS A 237 -17.01 5.38 11.60
N VAL A 238 -17.01 5.50 12.92
CA VAL A 238 -18.22 5.57 13.76
C VAL A 238 -19.18 6.65 13.28
N VAL A 239 -18.66 7.82 12.85
CA VAL A 239 -19.47 8.92 12.33
C VAL A 239 -20.24 8.57 11.06
N LEU A 240 -19.75 7.62 10.27
CA LEU A 240 -20.42 7.18 9.04
C LEU A 240 -21.48 6.09 9.29
N ALA A 241 -21.50 5.47 10.48
CA ALA A 241 -22.45 4.40 10.79
C ALA A 241 -23.93 4.82 10.69
N PRO A 242 -24.35 6.05 11.05
CA PRO A 242 -25.73 6.50 10.82
C PRO A 242 -26.12 6.53 9.34
N LEU A 243 -25.19 6.94 8.46
CA LEU A 243 -25.42 6.99 7.00
C LEU A 243 -25.59 5.58 6.42
N ALA A 244 -24.96 4.59 7.01
CA ALA A 244 -25.12 3.20 6.59
C ALA A 244 -26.57 2.70 6.77
N ARG A 245 -27.41 3.35 7.58
CA ARG A 245 -28.84 3.02 7.75
C ARG A 245 -29.65 3.38 6.51
N GLU A 246 -29.17 4.29 5.69
CA GLU A 246 -29.77 4.68 4.40
C GLU A 246 -29.47 3.67 3.30
N LEU A 247 -28.50 2.79 3.53
CA LEU A 247 -28.11 1.72 2.62
C LEU A 247 -28.93 0.44 2.92
N PRO A 248 -29.12 -0.43 1.92
CA PRO A 248 -29.67 -1.75 2.16
C PRO A 248 -28.90 -2.47 3.29
N PRO A 249 -29.59 -3.18 4.20
CA PRO A 249 -28.96 -3.81 5.37
C PRO A 249 -27.82 -4.78 5.01
N GLU A 250 -27.93 -5.43 3.85
CA GLU A 250 -26.95 -6.35 3.29
C GLU A 250 -25.63 -5.62 2.95
N VAL A 251 -25.72 -4.36 2.50
CA VAL A 251 -24.56 -3.51 2.21
C VAL A 251 -23.98 -2.94 3.50
N ALA A 252 -24.85 -2.39 4.36
CA ALA A 252 -24.44 -1.71 5.60
C ALA A 252 -23.68 -2.61 6.59
N ARG A 253 -23.98 -3.92 6.61
CA ARG A 253 -23.37 -4.91 7.52
C ARG A 253 -22.11 -5.58 6.98
N ARG A 254 -21.70 -5.27 5.76
CA ARG A 254 -20.50 -5.89 5.16
C ARG A 254 -19.25 -5.53 5.93
N ARG A 255 -18.41 -6.54 6.14
CA ARG A 255 -17.08 -6.29 6.69
C ARG A 255 -16.21 -5.66 5.60
N LYS A 256 -15.39 -4.67 6.01
CA LYS A 256 -14.38 -4.12 5.14
C LYS A 256 -13.44 -5.21 4.65
N LYS A 257 -13.23 -5.24 3.37
CA LYS A 257 -12.16 -5.94 2.70
C LYS A 257 -11.19 -4.89 2.15
N GLY A 258 -10.02 -5.28 1.74
CA GLY A 258 -9.05 -4.40 1.08
C GLY A 258 -8.70 -4.96 -0.28
N LEU A 259 -8.55 -4.10 -1.27
CA LEU A 259 -8.02 -4.51 -2.56
C LEU A 259 -6.54 -4.89 -2.38
N HIS A 260 -6.19 -6.11 -2.75
CA HIS A 260 -4.83 -6.64 -2.70
C HIS A 260 -4.58 -7.52 -3.91
N VAL A 261 -3.36 -7.48 -4.43
CA VAL A 261 -2.94 -8.46 -5.44
C VAL A 261 -2.90 -9.84 -4.78
N PRO A 262 -3.70 -10.81 -5.25
CA PRO A 262 -3.78 -12.12 -4.60
C PRO A 262 -2.46 -12.88 -4.69
N PRO A 263 -2.08 -13.63 -3.64
CA PRO A 263 -0.84 -14.42 -3.65
C PRO A 263 -0.73 -15.38 -4.85
N ARG A 264 -1.86 -15.91 -5.35
CA ARG A 264 -1.86 -16.78 -6.53
C ARG A 264 -1.40 -16.09 -7.81
N THR A 265 -1.59 -14.78 -7.95
CA THR A 265 -1.12 -14.01 -9.10
C THR A 265 0.40 -14.10 -9.20
N TYR A 266 1.09 -13.99 -8.08
CA TYR A 266 2.54 -14.13 -8.00
C TYR A 266 3.07 -15.55 -8.27
N ARG A 267 2.19 -16.56 -8.42
CA ARG A 267 2.54 -17.96 -8.69
C ARG A 267 2.44 -18.35 -10.15
N SER A 268 1.82 -17.52 -10.99
CA SER A 268 1.75 -17.80 -12.43
C SER A 268 3.17 -17.88 -13.03
N GLU A 269 3.37 -18.77 -13.99
CA GLU A 269 4.66 -18.94 -14.67
C GLU A 269 5.10 -17.64 -15.35
N LEU A 270 4.15 -16.98 -16.04
CA LEU A 270 4.37 -15.68 -16.67
C LEU A 270 4.89 -14.64 -15.67
N PHE A 271 4.29 -14.57 -14.48
CA PHE A 271 4.72 -13.63 -13.45
C PHE A 271 6.11 -13.94 -12.90
N ARG A 272 6.42 -15.22 -12.70
CA ARG A 272 7.73 -15.66 -12.23
C ARG A 272 8.83 -15.37 -13.25
N SER A 273 8.59 -15.69 -14.51
CA SER A 273 9.52 -15.39 -15.60
C SER A 273 9.77 -13.89 -15.69
N PHE A 274 8.72 -13.10 -15.78
CA PHE A 274 8.80 -11.64 -15.84
C PHE A 274 9.62 -11.04 -14.68
N TYR A 275 9.36 -11.47 -13.43
CA TYR A 275 10.09 -10.96 -12.28
C TYR A 275 11.54 -11.37 -12.27
N ARG A 276 11.82 -12.63 -12.65
CA ARG A 276 13.18 -13.13 -12.72
C ARG A 276 14.00 -12.35 -13.77
N GLU A 277 13.49 -12.25 -14.96
CA GLU A 277 14.09 -11.51 -16.05
C GLU A 277 14.29 -10.03 -15.68
N THR A 278 13.24 -9.36 -15.25
CA THR A 278 13.31 -7.94 -14.89
C THR A 278 14.36 -7.66 -13.81
N ILE A 279 14.41 -8.50 -12.75
CA ILE A 279 15.32 -8.24 -11.63
C ILE A 279 16.75 -8.66 -11.94
N LEU A 280 16.96 -9.80 -12.60
CA LEU A 280 18.30 -10.34 -12.78
C LEU A 280 19.02 -9.85 -14.04
N GLU A 281 18.30 -9.41 -15.07
CA GLU A 281 18.87 -8.96 -16.35
C GLU A 281 19.04 -7.44 -16.44
N THR A 282 18.60 -6.68 -15.40
CA THR A 282 18.81 -5.23 -15.40
C THR A 282 20.30 -4.88 -15.22
N SER A 283 20.79 -3.87 -15.93
CA SER A 283 22.16 -3.35 -15.80
C SER A 283 22.49 -2.90 -14.38
N LEU A 284 21.47 -2.46 -13.63
CA LEU A 284 21.55 -2.11 -12.22
C LEU A 284 22.19 -3.22 -11.37
N VAL A 285 21.92 -4.49 -11.69
CA VAL A 285 22.43 -5.64 -10.93
C VAL A 285 23.95 -5.67 -10.95
N SER A 286 24.58 -5.50 -12.10
CA SER A 286 26.03 -5.53 -12.21
C SER A 286 26.73 -4.36 -11.50
N GLY A 287 26.03 -3.23 -11.36
CA GLY A 287 26.55 -2.01 -10.72
C GLY A 287 26.42 -1.96 -9.22
N LEU A 288 25.29 -2.43 -8.67
CA LEU A 288 24.94 -2.23 -7.27
C LEU A 288 24.82 -3.51 -6.46
N PHE A 289 24.32 -4.60 -7.05
CA PHE A 289 23.99 -5.82 -6.31
C PHE A 289 25.04 -6.91 -6.48
N ASP A 290 25.19 -7.73 -5.45
CA ASP A 290 25.90 -9.00 -5.54
C ASP A 290 24.97 -10.00 -6.25
N HIS A 291 25.36 -10.40 -7.47
CA HIS A 291 24.52 -11.22 -8.36
C HIS A 291 24.15 -12.56 -7.73
N GLU A 292 25.09 -13.25 -7.10
CA GLU A 292 24.82 -14.56 -6.50
C GLU A 292 23.87 -14.46 -5.29
N ARG A 293 24.02 -13.40 -4.48
CA ARG A 293 23.13 -13.17 -3.35
C ARG A 293 21.73 -12.79 -3.83
N LEU A 294 21.65 -11.96 -4.88
CA LEU A 294 20.38 -11.54 -5.45
C LEU A 294 19.65 -12.72 -6.07
N GLU A 295 20.32 -13.54 -6.88
CA GLU A 295 19.72 -14.73 -7.50
C GLU A 295 19.17 -15.71 -6.44
N ARG A 296 19.97 -16.00 -5.42
CA ARG A 296 19.53 -16.84 -4.29
C ARG A 296 18.34 -16.22 -3.54
N TRP A 297 18.32 -14.91 -3.38
CA TRP A 297 17.26 -14.20 -2.69
C TRP A 297 15.95 -14.23 -3.49
N VAL A 298 16.00 -13.98 -4.80
CA VAL A 298 14.88 -14.06 -5.74
C VAL A 298 14.34 -15.49 -5.79
N GLY A 299 15.21 -16.49 -6.01
CA GLY A 299 14.82 -17.90 -6.09
C GLY A 299 14.08 -18.38 -4.84
N LYS A 300 14.58 -18.05 -3.65
CA LYS A 300 13.92 -18.43 -2.38
C LYS A 300 12.51 -17.85 -2.24
N ARG A 301 12.22 -16.68 -2.83
CA ARG A 301 10.92 -16.03 -2.75
C ARG A 301 9.94 -16.55 -3.80
N MET A 302 10.48 -16.97 -4.93
CA MET A 302 9.68 -17.58 -5.99
C MET A 302 9.24 -19.01 -5.66
N ASP A 303 10.08 -19.76 -4.93
CA ASP A 303 9.78 -21.14 -4.55
C ASP A 303 8.70 -21.26 -3.46
N ARG A 304 8.48 -20.20 -2.70
CA ARG A 304 7.52 -20.22 -1.59
C ARG A 304 6.13 -19.75 -2.02
N SER A 305 5.14 -20.51 -1.57
CA SER A 305 3.74 -20.42 -2.00
C SER A 305 2.93 -19.28 -1.39
N ASP A 306 3.52 -18.30 -0.73
CA ASP A 306 2.75 -17.27 -0.03
C ASP A 306 3.42 -15.89 0.02
N ALA A 307 2.90 -14.98 0.80
CA ALA A 307 3.14 -13.55 0.94
C ALA A 307 4.55 -12.98 0.63
N ARG A 308 5.57 -13.82 0.47
CA ARG A 308 6.94 -13.37 0.21
C ARG A 308 7.20 -13.03 -1.26
N ALA A 309 6.41 -13.55 -2.19
CA ALA A 309 6.52 -13.14 -3.59
C ALA A 309 6.20 -11.65 -3.77
N SER A 310 5.35 -11.10 -2.91
CA SER A 310 5.08 -9.66 -2.87
C SER A 310 6.28 -8.81 -2.45
N GLU A 311 7.28 -9.41 -1.77
CA GLU A 311 8.54 -8.73 -1.43
C GLU A 311 9.42 -8.48 -2.66
N LEU A 312 9.18 -9.18 -3.77
CA LEU A 312 9.89 -8.95 -5.04
C LEU A 312 9.41 -7.69 -5.76
N TRP A 313 8.17 -7.29 -5.52
CA TRP A 313 7.56 -6.17 -6.22
C TRP A 313 8.37 -4.86 -6.14
N PRO A 314 8.76 -4.36 -4.97
CA PRO A 314 9.49 -3.09 -4.91
C PRO A 314 10.81 -3.12 -5.65
N LEU A 315 11.51 -4.26 -5.63
CA LEU A 315 12.76 -4.40 -6.38
C LEU A 315 12.50 -4.49 -7.89
N CYS A 316 11.50 -5.26 -8.32
CA CYS A 316 11.09 -5.32 -9.70
C CYS A 316 10.67 -3.94 -10.23
N ASN A 317 9.84 -3.23 -9.46
CA ASN A 317 9.41 -1.88 -9.83
C ASN A 317 10.58 -0.91 -9.95
N PHE A 318 11.54 -1.00 -9.03
CA PHE A 318 12.77 -0.21 -9.10
C PHE A 318 13.62 -0.55 -10.34
N CYS A 319 13.75 -1.84 -10.67
CA CYS A 319 14.45 -2.26 -11.88
C CYS A 319 13.76 -1.77 -13.17
N LEU A 320 12.43 -1.86 -13.24
CA LEU A 320 11.65 -1.32 -14.36
C LEU A 320 11.82 0.19 -14.49
N TRP A 321 11.77 0.91 -13.37
CA TRP A 321 12.01 2.34 -13.37
C TRP A 321 13.43 2.67 -13.85
N TRP A 322 14.44 1.94 -13.37
CA TRP A 322 15.83 2.10 -13.79
C TRP A 322 15.99 1.90 -15.29
N ASN A 323 15.43 0.82 -15.82
CA ASN A 323 15.45 0.50 -17.23
C ASN A 323 14.77 1.58 -18.10
N ASN A 324 13.70 2.18 -17.60
CA ASN A 324 12.97 3.24 -18.29
C ASN A 324 13.73 4.58 -18.31
N PHE A 325 14.33 4.99 -17.19
CA PHE A 325 14.76 6.38 -16.99
C PHE A 325 16.28 6.55 -16.92
N ILE A 326 17.01 5.53 -16.51
CA ILE A 326 18.46 5.61 -16.36
C ILE A 326 19.16 4.90 -17.51
N ASP A 327 18.76 3.68 -17.79
CA ASP A 327 19.40 2.82 -18.79
C ASP A 327 18.86 3.04 -20.21
N GLY A 328 17.59 3.49 -20.30
CA GLY A 328 16.90 3.71 -21.57
C GLY A 328 16.72 2.41 -22.39
N SER A 329 16.84 1.25 -21.74
CA SER A 329 16.76 -0.07 -22.38
C SER A 329 15.32 -0.48 -22.70
N THR A 330 14.34 0.08 -22.00
CA THR A 330 12.92 -0.14 -22.30
C THR A 330 12.44 0.94 -23.26
N ARG A 331 12.05 0.55 -24.47
CA ARG A 331 11.31 1.43 -25.39
C ARG A 331 9.83 1.34 -25.02
N VAL A 332 9.30 2.37 -24.39
CA VAL A 332 7.88 2.51 -24.04
C VAL A 332 7.10 3.15 -25.20
#